data_2091f287b1bfdc0e9c34408035a12e55
#
_entry.id   2091f287b1bfdc0e9c34408035a12e55
#
_cell.length_a   1.000
_cell.length_b   1.000
_cell.length_c   1.000
_cell.angle_alpha   90.00
_cell.angle_beta   90.00
_cell.angle_gamma   90.00
#
_symmetry.space_group_name_H-M   'P 1'
#
loop_
_entity.id
_entity.type
_entity.pdbx_description
1 polymer ?
#
loop_
_entity_poly.entity_id
_entity_poly.type
_entity_poly.pdbx_seq_one_letter_code
_entity_poly.pdbx_strand_id
1 'polypeptide(L)'
;VVISPANLLIHQFLDITCNPGDRVVLFTPAFPSYWAAAAHQGLQVTPVPLSERDGFHLTRQSLDDALAAQPRAIVVNNANNPTGALYDPMILRALAERCEEAGIWLLSDETYADLTFDGSFCTLASAQAGYVVAMSSFSKVCSIPGFRTGYACAHEAVAAKLALSNSTLYSCLPLFTQLGCLAGMKVLDTYASEVRARGARLIGSCHSRINRSGILHCHKPESGFYLFVDIARTGLDDMTFCRRLLDDHQTAVTPGRSFGEAYASFIRIAVCGQEEDVDEGLSRTIAFAQQLGGCRVQAA
;
A
#
# COMPACT_ATOMS: atom_id res chain seq x y z
N VAL A 1 20.88 -8.21 -3.57
CA VAL A 1 19.88 -7.96 -2.50
C VAL A 1 20.51 -7.09 -1.42
N VAL A 2 19.78 -6.10 -0.93
CA VAL A 2 20.19 -5.22 0.18
C VAL A 2 19.16 -5.30 1.29
N ILE A 3 19.59 -5.45 2.54
CA ILE A 3 18.72 -5.52 3.72
C ILE A 3 18.68 -4.14 4.38
N SER A 4 17.48 -3.60 4.59
CA SER A 4 17.24 -2.27 5.18
C SER A 4 15.80 -2.18 5.71
N PRO A 5 15.48 -1.26 6.63
CA PRO A 5 14.07 -0.96 6.93
C PRO A 5 13.31 -0.55 5.68
N ALA A 6 12.15 -1.15 5.42
CA ALA A 6 11.41 -0.93 4.17
C ALA A 6 11.06 0.56 3.92
N ASN A 7 10.60 1.30 4.95
CA ASN A 7 10.35 2.74 4.79
C ASN A 7 11.62 3.53 4.45
N LEU A 8 12.78 3.11 4.97
CA LEU A 8 14.05 3.75 4.63
C LEU A 8 14.46 3.46 3.19
N LEU A 9 14.18 2.26 2.67
CA LEU A 9 14.42 1.90 1.27
C LEU A 9 13.68 2.84 0.29
N ILE A 10 12.49 3.30 0.63
CA ILE A 10 11.75 4.29 -0.17
C ILE A 10 12.56 5.60 -0.27
N HIS A 11 13.03 6.11 0.87
CA HIS A 11 13.86 7.32 0.90
C HIS A 11 15.17 7.13 0.15
N GLN A 12 15.86 6.01 0.37
CA GLN A 12 17.14 5.70 -0.27
C GLN A 12 16.99 5.52 -1.78
N PHE A 13 15.91 4.87 -2.23
CA PHE A 13 15.63 4.74 -3.67
C PHE A 13 15.51 6.12 -4.33
N LEU A 14 14.70 7.01 -3.76
CA LEU A 14 14.52 8.34 -4.30
C LEU A 14 15.82 9.16 -4.23
N ASP A 15 16.58 9.06 -3.14
CA ASP A 15 17.86 9.76 -2.94
C ASP A 15 18.92 9.36 -3.98
N ILE A 16 19.01 8.08 -4.33
CA ILE A 16 20.02 7.58 -5.29
C ILE A 16 19.62 7.72 -6.76
N THR A 17 18.32 7.96 -7.03
CA THR A 17 17.77 7.97 -8.39
C THR A 17 17.29 9.34 -8.86
N CYS A 18 16.97 10.25 -7.95
CA CYS A 18 16.40 11.57 -8.24
C CYS A 18 17.24 12.70 -7.68
N ASN A 19 17.10 13.89 -8.29
CA ASN A 19 17.63 15.14 -7.77
C ASN A 19 16.48 16.05 -7.31
N PRO A 20 16.71 17.01 -6.40
CA PRO A 20 15.71 17.99 -6.04
C PRO A 20 15.11 18.68 -7.28
N GLY A 21 13.78 18.76 -7.34
CA GLY A 21 13.04 19.27 -8.49
C GLY A 21 12.63 18.22 -9.53
N ASP A 22 13.19 17.01 -9.48
CA ASP A 22 12.77 15.92 -10.36
C ASP A 22 11.33 15.49 -10.06
N ARG A 23 10.66 14.98 -11.11
CA ARG A 23 9.29 14.51 -11.02
C ARG A 23 9.23 13.02 -10.66
N VAL A 24 8.34 12.69 -9.71
CA VAL A 24 8.02 11.32 -9.34
C VAL A 24 6.53 11.09 -9.55
N VAL A 25 6.18 10.00 -10.23
CA VAL A 25 4.78 9.56 -10.39
C VAL A 25 4.42 8.57 -9.28
N LEU A 26 3.27 8.82 -8.66
CA LEU A 26 2.61 7.89 -7.74
C LEU A 26 1.26 7.48 -8.31
N PHE A 27 1.02 6.18 -8.47
CA PHE A 27 -0.34 5.69 -8.70
C PHE A 27 -1.13 5.81 -7.39
N THR A 28 -2.24 6.54 -7.41
CA THR A 28 -3.02 6.79 -6.20
C THR A 28 -4.36 6.06 -6.25
N PRO A 29 -4.87 5.58 -5.10
CA PRO A 29 -4.45 5.88 -3.73
C PRO A 29 -3.08 5.26 -3.40
N ALA A 30 -2.20 6.02 -2.74
CA ALA A 30 -0.80 5.66 -2.50
C ALA A 30 -0.43 5.73 -1.01
N PHE A 31 0.44 4.84 -0.57
CA PHE A 31 0.89 4.80 0.82
C PHE A 31 1.55 6.13 1.24
N PRO A 32 1.16 6.73 2.39
CA PRO A 32 1.59 8.08 2.78
C PRO A 32 3.10 8.32 2.81
N SER A 33 3.90 7.27 3.09
CA SER A 33 5.36 7.41 3.14
C SER A 33 6.01 7.78 1.81
N TYR A 34 5.37 7.47 0.66
CA TYR A 34 5.91 7.89 -0.64
C TYR A 34 5.84 9.40 -0.81
N TRP A 35 4.72 10.02 -0.41
CA TRP A 35 4.54 11.47 -0.41
C TRP A 35 5.54 12.15 0.51
N ALA A 36 5.69 11.62 1.74
CA ALA A 36 6.61 12.18 2.72
C ALA A 36 8.07 12.07 2.25
N ALA A 37 8.47 10.93 1.66
CA ALA A 37 9.81 10.75 1.15
C ALA A 37 10.12 11.69 -0.02
N ALA A 38 9.19 11.84 -0.97
CA ALA A 38 9.34 12.78 -2.08
C ALA A 38 9.43 14.23 -1.59
N ALA A 39 8.55 14.65 -0.67
CA ALA A 39 8.57 15.99 -0.11
C ALA A 39 9.88 16.29 0.65
N HIS A 40 10.37 15.33 1.43
CA HIS A 40 11.63 15.47 2.17
C HIS A 40 12.83 15.75 1.25
N GLN A 41 12.81 15.21 0.04
CA GLN A 41 13.89 15.35 -0.95
C GLN A 41 13.64 16.48 -1.97
N GLY A 42 12.56 17.26 -1.78
CA GLY A 42 12.23 18.37 -2.68
C GLY A 42 11.80 17.92 -4.08
N LEU A 43 11.21 16.72 -4.20
CA LEU A 43 10.73 16.18 -5.47
C LEU A 43 9.31 16.67 -5.77
N GLN A 44 8.97 16.74 -7.07
CA GLN A 44 7.64 17.08 -7.54
C GLN A 44 6.82 15.80 -7.75
N VAL A 45 5.76 15.61 -6.94
CA VAL A 45 4.88 14.45 -7.10
C VAL A 45 3.80 14.75 -8.12
N THR A 46 3.65 13.87 -9.12
CA THR A 46 2.53 13.84 -10.06
C THR A 46 1.67 12.62 -9.72
N PRO A 47 0.48 12.79 -9.13
CA PRO A 47 -0.43 11.68 -8.88
C PRO A 47 -1.11 11.23 -10.19
N VAL A 48 -1.21 9.92 -10.37
CA VAL A 48 -2.03 9.27 -11.40
C VAL A 48 -3.17 8.53 -10.70
N PRO A 49 -4.39 9.11 -10.65
CA PRO A 49 -5.51 8.53 -9.93
C PRO A 49 -5.98 7.24 -10.59
N LEU A 50 -6.08 6.18 -9.80
CA LEU A 50 -6.74 4.94 -10.19
C LEU A 50 -8.24 5.02 -9.90
N SER A 51 -9.03 4.48 -10.82
CA SER A 51 -10.47 4.57 -10.76
C SER A 51 -11.07 3.51 -9.84
N GLU A 52 -12.03 3.91 -9.01
CA GLU A 52 -12.87 2.96 -8.28
C GLU A 52 -13.64 2.02 -9.23
N ARG A 53 -14.07 2.52 -10.42
CA ARG A 53 -14.80 1.71 -11.42
C ARG A 53 -13.97 0.51 -11.88
N ASP A 54 -12.66 0.66 -11.93
CA ASP A 54 -11.71 -0.39 -12.29
C ASP A 54 -11.17 -1.15 -11.07
N GLY A 55 -11.82 -1.02 -9.91
CA GLY A 55 -11.36 -1.62 -8.65
C GLY A 55 -10.00 -1.12 -8.18
N PHE A 56 -9.60 0.08 -8.58
CA PHE A 56 -8.28 0.66 -8.35
C PHE A 56 -7.12 -0.12 -8.99
N HIS A 57 -7.40 -0.91 -10.04
CA HIS A 57 -6.37 -1.61 -10.80
C HIS A 57 -5.63 -0.67 -11.76
N LEU A 58 -4.38 -1.02 -12.07
CA LEU A 58 -3.64 -0.39 -13.16
C LEU A 58 -4.28 -0.75 -14.50
N THR A 59 -4.34 0.22 -15.38
CA THR A 59 -4.81 0.08 -16.76
C THR A 59 -3.73 0.53 -17.72
N ARG A 60 -3.87 0.22 -19.01
CA ARG A 60 -2.98 0.76 -20.05
C ARG A 60 -3.01 2.29 -20.05
N GLN A 61 -4.19 2.89 -19.85
CA GLN A 61 -4.33 4.34 -19.80
C GLN A 61 -3.54 4.93 -18.62
N SER A 62 -3.63 4.34 -17.42
CA SER A 62 -2.85 4.83 -16.27
C SER A 62 -1.34 4.74 -16.49
N LEU A 63 -0.87 3.73 -17.25
CA LEU A 63 0.54 3.65 -17.65
C LEU A 63 0.90 4.77 -18.63
N ASP A 64 0.05 5.04 -19.63
CA ASP A 64 0.27 6.12 -20.60
C ASP A 64 0.31 7.47 -19.91
N ASP A 65 -0.60 7.73 -18.98
CA ASP A 65 -0.65 8.96 -18.18
C ASP A 65 0.61 9.12 -17.32
N ALA A 66 1.07 8.02 -16.70
CA ALA A 66 2.28 8.02 -15.89
C ALA A 66 3.54 8.39 -16.70
N LEU A 67 3.68 7.82 -17.89
CA LEU A 67 4.85 8.06 -18.75
C LEU A 67 4.77 9.41 -19.48
N ALA A 68 3.56 9.88 -19.82
CA ALA A 68 3.34 11.20 -20.39
C ALA A 68 3.79 12.35 -19.47
N ALA A 69 3.80 12.11 -18.15
CA ALA A 69 4.34 13.04 -17.17
C ALA A 69 5.87 13.20 -17.24
N GLN A 70 6.56 12.36 -18.02
CA GLN A 70 8.03 12.33 -18.13
C GLN A 70 8.74 12.33 -16.76
N PRO A 71 8.40 11.37 -15.87
CA PRO A 71 8.97 11.34 -14.53
C PRO A 71 10.42 10.84 -14.54
N ARG A 72 11.18 11.20 -13.51
CA ARG A 72 12.47 10.59 -13.21
C ARG A 72 12.29 9.21 -12.57
N ALA A 73 11.25 9.07 -11.75
CA ALA A 73 10.91 7.79 -11.10
C ALA A 73 9.40 7.58 -11.03
N ILE A 74 8.99 6.32 -10.99
CA ILE A 74 7.63 5.87 -10.73
C ILE A 74 7.65 4.94 -9.52
N VAL A 75 6.65 5.05 -8.64
CA VAL A 75 6.45 4.11 -7.54
C VAL A 75 5.15 3.35 -7.77
N VAL A 76 5.24 2.03 -7.76
CA VAL A 76 4.08 1.12 -7.80
C VAL A 76 4.05 0.27 -6.54
N ASN A 77 2.88 0.12 -5.92
CA ASN A 77 2.68 -0.72 -4.75
C ASN A 77 1.74 -1.87 -5.09
N ASN A 78 2.29 -3.07 -5.21
CA ASN A 78 1.56 -4.30 -5.55
C ASN A 78 1.82 -5.40 -4.49
N ALA A 79 0.79 -5.96 -3.81
CA ALA A 79 -0.58 -5.47 -3.84
C ALA A 79 -0.71 -4.12 -3.12
N ASN A 80 -1.70 -3.34 -3.52
CA ASN A 80 -1.80 -1.94 -3.13
C ASN A 80 -2.31 -1.73 -1.69
N ASN A 81 -1.70 -0.83 -0.97
CA ASN A 81 -2.22 -0.24 0.25
C ASN A 81 -2.69 1.20 -0.07
N PRO A 82 -4.01 1.52 0.00
CA PRO A 82 -5.00 0.93 0.93
C PRO A 82 -6.01 -0.05 0.32
N THR A 83 -6.03 -0.29 -0.98
CA THR A 83 -7.15 -0.94 -1.67
C THR A 83 -7.13 -2.47 -1.61
N GLY A 84 -5.95 -3.06 -1.41
CA GLY A 84 -5.73 -4.50 -1.53
C GLY A 84 -5.81 -5.02 -2.97
N ALA A 85 -5.85 -4.14 -3.97
CA ALA A 85 -5.86 -4.52 -5.38
C ALA A 85 -4.55 -5.19 -5.78
N LEU A 86 -4.66 -6.29 -6.52
CA LEU A 86 -3.54 -7.04 -7.08
C LEU A 86 -3.48 -6.76 -8.59
N TYR A 87 -2.39 -6.16 -9.04
CA TYR A 87 -2.30 -5.70 -10.42
C TYR A 87 -1.98 -6.83 -11.40
N ASP A 88 -2.54 -6.72 -12.61
CA ASP A 88 -2.31 -7.67 -13.70
C ASP A 88 -0.81 -7.79 -14.01
N PRO A 89 -0.26 -9.03 -13.99
CA PRO A 89 1.15 -9.29 -14.31
C PRO A 89 1.58 -8.75 -15.68
N MET A 90 0.70 -8.74 -16.68
CA MET A 90 1.03 -8.22 -18.02
C MET A 90 1.18 -6.69 -17.99
N ILE A 91 0.33 -6.01 -17.23
CA ILE A 91 0.41 -4.55 -17.06
C ILE A 91 1.66 -4.16 -16.28
N LEU A 92 1.99 -4.91 -15.22
CA LEU A 92 3.22 -4.67 -14.43
C LEU A 92 4.49 -4.86 -15.26
N ARG A 93 4.54 -5.92 -16.07
CA ARG A 93 5.68 -6.17 -16.98
C ARG A 93 5.79 -5.08 -18.03
N ALA A 94 4.68 -4.68 -18.65
CA ALA A 94 4.67 -3.58 -19.62
C ALA A 94 5.14 -2.26 -18.99
N LEU A 95 4.78 -1.99 -17.72
CA LEU A 95 5.30 -0.83 -16.98
C LEU A 95 6.82 -0.91 -16.83
N ALA A 96 7.35 -2.06 -16.39
CA ALA A 96 8.79 -2.26 -16.20
C ALA A 96 9.57 -2.12 -17.53
N GLU A 97 9.09 -2.74 -18.61
CA GLU A 97 9.69 -2.64 -19.95
C GLU A 97 9.73 -1.20 -20.45
N ARG A 98 8.63 -0.48 -20.35
CA ARG A 98 8.55 0.93 -20.78
C ARG A 98 9.40 1.86 -19.91
N CYS A 99 9.54 1.57 -18.62
CA CYS A 99 10.45 2.30 -17.73
C CYS A 99 11.92 2.08 -18.15
N GLU A 100 12.30 0.83 -18.46
CA GLU A 100 13.64 0.48 -18.93
C GLU A 100 13.96 1.20 -20.24
N GLU A 101 13.05 1.14 -21.22
CA GLU A 101 13.22 1.80 -22.54
C GLU A 101 13.36 3.32 -22.43
N ALA A 102 12.64 3.93 -21.49
CA ALA A 102 12.64 5.39 -21.28
C ALA A 102 13.71 5.88 -20.29
N GLY A 103 14.46 4.98 -19.64
CA GLY A 103 15.43 5.33 -18.59
C GLY A 103 14.77 5.92 -17.34
N ILE A 104 13.54 5.47 -17.03
CA ILE A 104 12.76 5.88 -15.87
C ILE A 104 12.95 4.86 -14.74
N TRP A 105 13.29 5.31 -13.55
CA TRP A 105 13.42 4.44 -12.39
C TRP A 105 12.06 3.93 -11.90
N LEU A 106 11.95 2.64 -11.60
CA LEU A 106 10.74 2.01 -11.09
C LEU A 106 11.00 1.38 -9.72
N LEU A 107 10.32 1.89 -8.67
CA LEU A 107 10.23 1.22 -7.39
C LEU A 107 8.97 0.36 -7.36
N SER A 108 9.14 -0.95 -7.21
CA SER A 108 8.05 -1.90 -6.94
C SER A 108 8.04 -2.21 -5.45
N ASP A 109 7.08 -1.66 -4.72
CA ASP A 109 6.84 -2.02 -3.32
C ASP A 109 5.94 -3.25 -3.25
N GLU A 110 6.54 -4.38 -2.89
CA GLU A 110 5.94 -5.71 -2.86
C GLU A 110 5.69 -6.20 -1.42
N THR A 111 5.52 -5.27 -0.49
CA THR A 111 5.36 -5.55 0.96
C THR A 111 4.21 -6.52 1.28
N TYR A 112 3.22 -6.64 0.40
CA TYR A 112 2.06 -7.52 0.58
C TYR A 112 2.07 -8.74 -0.36
N ALA A 113 3.19 -9.03 -1.01
CA ALA A 113 3.34 -10.16 -1.95
C ALA A 113 2.86 -11.50 -1.38
N ASP A 114 3.33 -11.82 -0.17
CA ASP A 114 3.00 -13.08 0.50
C ASP A 114 1.60 -13.11 1.13
N LEU A 115 0.84 -12.01 1.03
CA LEU A 115 -0.51 -11.87 1.61
C LEU A 115 -1.60 -11.85 0.54
N THR A 116 -1.32 -12.26 -0.69
CA THR A 116 -2.31 -12.44 -1.77
C THR A 116 -3.17 -13.68 -1.47
N PHE A 117 -4.50 -13.53 -1.54
CA PHE A 117 -5.42 -14.55 -1.01
C PHE A 117 -5.46 -15.83 -1.84
N ASP A 118 -5.28 -15.74 -3.14
CA ASP A 118 -5.18 -16.90 -4.05
C ASP A 118 -3.75 -17.46 -4.18
N GLY A 119 -2.77 -16.80 -3.53
CA GLY A 119 -1.35 -17.17 -3.59
C GLY A 119 -0.66 -16.81 -4.90
N SER A 120 -1.37 -16.17 -5.86
CA SER A 120 -0.76 -15.66 -7.09
C SER A 120 -0.12 -14.29 -6.82
N PHE A 121 1.15 -14.12 -7.22
CA PHE A 121 1.84 -12.83 -7.17
C PHE A 121 2.90 -12.77 -8.27
N CYS A 122 2.95 -11.64 -8.96
CA CYS A 122 4.00 -11.36 -9.95
C CYS A 122 4.99 -10.37 -9.35
N THR A 123 6.19 -10.85 -9.02
CA THR A 123 7.29 -9.97 -8.59
C THR A 123 8.00 -9.34 -9.78
N LEU A 124 8.35 -8.06 -9.67
CA LEU A 124 9.24 -7.38 -10.61
C LEU A 124 10.72 -7.58 -10.25
N ALA A 125 11.05 -8.23 -9.14
CA ALA A 125 12.43 -8.61 -8.81
C ALA A 125 13.05 -9.56 -9.85
N SER A 126 12.23 -10.31 -10.58
CA SER A 126 12.66 -11.20 -11.65
C SER A 126 12.80 -10.50 -13.02
N ALA A 127 12.31 -9.28 -13.17
CA ALA A 127 12.57 -8.47 -14.33
C ALA A 127 14.07 -8.14 -14.36
N GLN A 128 14.82 -8.68 -15.33
CA GLN A 128 16.25 -8.42 -15.47
C GLN A 128 16.50 -7.01 -16.02
N ALA A 129 15.90 -6.01 -15.38
CA ALA A 129 15.87 -4.62 -15.80
C ALA A 129 16.81 -3.78 -14.92
N GLY A 130 17.62 -2.93 -15.54
CA GLY A 130 18.59 -2.08 -14.84
C GLY A 130 17.93 -0.97 -14.00
N TYR A 131 16.72 -0.55 -14.36
CA TYR A 131 15.98 0.55 -13.76
C TYR A 131 14.91 0.11 -12.76
N VAL A 132 14.77 -1.19 -12.47
CA VAL A 132 13.79 -1.71 -11.50
C VAL A 132 14.44 -1.99 -10.16
N VAL A 133 13.79 -1.50 -9.09
CA VAL A 133 14.09 -1.85 -7.69
C VAL A 133 12.82 -2.45 -7.10
N ALA A 134 12.83 -3.74 -6.77
CA ALA A 134 11.76 -4.39 -6.05
C ALA A 134 12.10 -4.43 -4.56
N MET A 135 11.18 -4.00 -3.70
CA MET A 135 11.37 -4.02 -2.25
C MET A 135 10.25 -4.75 -1.54
N SER A 136 10.55 -5.35 -0.40
CA SER A 136 9.57 -5.98 0.46
C SER A 136 9.94 -5.86 1.94
N SER A 137 9.08 -6.36 2.83
CA SER A 137 9.22 -6.21 4.27
C SER A 137 8.79 -7.45 5.02
N PHE A 138 9.56 -7.86 6.03
CA PHE A 138 9.17 -8.90 6.98
C PHE A 138 8.07 -8.45 7.96
N SER A 139 7.82 -7.14 8.04
CA SER A 139 6.86 -6.56 8.99
C SER A 139 5.45 -7.11 8.86
N LYS A 140 5.02 -7.48 7.63
CA LYS A 140 3.64 -7.87 7.37
C LYS A 140 3.49 -9.39 7.36
N VAL A 141 4.21 -10.08 6.49
CA VAL A 141 4.11 -11.53 6.34
C VAL A 141 4.53 -12.28 7.61
N CYS A 142 5.58 -11.82 8.31
CA CYS A 142 6.04 -12.45 9.56
C CYS A 142 5.39 -11.85 10.81
N SER A 143 4.50 -10.86 10.68
CA SER A 143 3.85 -10.15 11.81
C SER A 143 4.84 -9.57 12.84
N ILE A 144 6.02 -9.13 12.39
CA ILE A 144 7.10 -8.55 13.21
C ILE A 144 7.39 -7.08 12.88
N PRO A 145 6.40 -6.18 12.92
CA PRO A 145 6.59 -4.79 12.50
C PRO A 145 7.64 -4.04 13.33
N GLY A 146 7.85 -4.44 14.56
CA GLY A 146 8.86 -3.85 15.47
C GLY A 146 10.31 -4.16 15.11
N PHE A 147 10.57 -5.19 14.28
CA PHE A 147 11.94 -5.57 13.87
C PHE A 147 12.54 -4.62 12.84
N ARG A 148 11.73 -3.80 12.20
CA ARG A 148 12.16 -2.79 11.22
C ARG A 148 13.04 -3.35 10.10
N THR A 149 12.73 -4.53 9.60
CA THR A 149 13.53 -5.23 8.59
C THR A 149 12.73 -5.42 7.30
N GLY A 150 13.39 -5.12 6.19
CA GLY A 150 12.94 -5.35 4.83
C GLY A 150 14.14 -5.60 3.94
N TYR A 151 13.91 -5.71 2.64
CA TYR A 151 14.97 -5.92 1.66
C TYR A 151 14.59 -5.29 0.31
N ALA A 152 15.63 -5.00 -0.49
CA ALA A 152 15.47 -4.60 -1.88
C ALA A 152 16.28 -5.53 -2.79
N CYS A 153 15.69 -5.88 -3.94
CA CYS A 153 16.33 -6.57 -5.05
C CYS A 153 16.49 -5.58 -6.20
N ALA A 154 17.71 -5.41 -6.69
CA ALA A 154 18.02 -4.47 -7.76
C ALA A 154 19.25 -4.93 -8.55
N HIS A 155 19.49 -4.29 -9.69
CA HIS A 155 20.76 -4.47 -10.41
C HIS A 155 21.96 -4.17 -9.50
N GLU A 156 23.09 -4.86 -9.70
CA GLU A 156 24.26 -4.82 -8.81
C GLU A 156 24.74 -3.39 -8.51
N ALA A 157 24.83 -2.53 -9.52
CA ALA A 157 25.26 -1.15 -9.34
C ALA A 157 24.34 -0.32 -8.44
N VAL A 158 23.02 -0.58 -8.48
CA VAL A 158 22.02 0.07 -7.62
C VAL A 158 22.08 -0.51 -6.21
N ALA A 159 22.20 -1.83 -6.10
CA ALA A 159 22.35 -2.51 -4.82
C ALA A 159 23.59 -2.02 -4.06
N ALA A 160 24.70 -1.80 -4.76
CA ALA A 160 25.93 -1.21 -4.17
C ALA A 160 25.70 0.19 -3.61
N LYS A 161 24.95 1.05 -4.33
CA LYS A 161 24.60 2.40 -3.85
C LYS A 161 23.68 2.35 -2.62
N LEU A 162 22.68 1.46 -2.64
CA LEU A 162 21.80 1.26 -1.47
C LEU A 162 22.60 0.76 -0.25
N ALA A 163 23.54 -0.17 -0.44
CA ALA A 163 24.39 -0.66 0.63
C ALA A 163 25.32 0.45 1.20
N LEU A 164 25.85 1.31 0.33
CA LEU A 164 26.64 2.47 0.76
C LEU A 164 25.78 3.47 1.55
N SER A 165 24.57 3.77 1.09
CA SER A 165 23.59 4.59 1.83
C SER A 165 23.27 4.00 3.20
N ASN A 166 23.06 2.69 3.30
CA ASN A 166 22.88 2.00 4.59
C ASN A 166 24.04 2.25 5.54
N SER A 167 25.28 2.06 5.07
CA SER A 167 26.46 2.20 5.91
C SER A 167 26.63 3.63 6.43
N THR A 168 26.17 4.62 5.68
CA THR A 168 26.22 6.04 6.04
C THR A 168 25.11 6.45 7.03
N LEU A 169 23.88 5.96 6.81
CA LEU A 169 22.71 6.41 7.56
C LEU A 169 22.56 5.72 8.92
N TYR A 170 22.86 4.42 9.02
CA TYR A 170 22.63 3.66 10.26
C TYR A 170 23.59 2.49 10.49
N SER A 171 24.64 2.37 9.65
CA SER A 171 25.65 1.30 9.67
C SER A 171 25.10 -0.08 9.31
N CYS A 172 24.32 -0.72 10.17
CA CYS A 172 23.70 -2.01 9.92
C CYS A 172 22.47 -2.23 10.81
N LEU A 173 21.62 -3.16 10.39
CA LEU A 173 20.52 -3.64 11.24
C LEU A 173 21.09 -4.41 12.46
N PRO A 174 20.47 -4.30 13.65
CA PRO A 174 20.87 -5.08 14.81
C PRO A 174 20.87 -6.59 14.52
N LEU A 175 21.87 -7.30 15.00
CA LEU A 175 22.02 -8.73 14.74
C LEU A 175 20.80 -9.55 15.17
N PHE A 176 20.19 -9.21 16.30
CA PHE A 176 19.03 -9.94 16.81
C PHE A 176 17.81 -9.83 15.88
N THR A 177 17.61 -8.68 15.19
CA THR A 177 16.53 -8.52 14.22
C THR A 177 16.78 -9.35 12.96
N GLN A 178 18.04 -9.42 12.49
CA GLN A 178 18.42 -10.26 11.37
C GLN A 178 18.23 -11.75 11.69
N LEU A 179 18.66 -12.20 12.86
CA LEU A 179 18.49 -13.59 13.33
C LEU A 179 17.00 -13.93 13.50
N GLY A 180 16.19 -13.00 14.00
CA GLY A 180 14.74 -13.16 14.10
C GLY A 180 14.08 -13.31 12.73
N CYS A 181 14.47 -12.51 11.73
CA CYS A 181 13.98 -12.66 10.37
C CYS A 181 14.39 -14.00 9.75
N LEU A 182 15.65 -14.44 9.95
CA LEU A 182 16.11 -15.75 9.50
C LEU A 182 15.33 -16.91 10.15
N ALA A 183 14.98 -16.79 11.42
CA ALA A 183 14.13 -17.76 12.10
C ALA A 183 12.70 -17.77 11.51
N GLY A 184 12.14 -16.57 11.26
CA GLY A 184 10.83 -16.42 10.61
C GLY A 184 10.78 -17.04 9.21
N MET A 185 11.83 -16.87 8.41
CA MET A 185 11.91 -17.46 7.07
C MET A 185 11.83 -18.99 7.07
N LYS A 186 12.30 -19.66 8.13
CA LYS A 186 12.25 -21.15 8.22
C LYS A 186 10.82 -21.70 8.35
N VAL A 187 9.89 -20.88 8.81
CA VAL A 187 8.48 -21.26 9.01
C VAL A 187 7.54 -20.44 8.12
N LEU A 188 8.11 -19.67 7.19
CA LEU A 188 7.38 -18.66 6.43
C LEU A 188 6.22 -19.26 5.63
N ASP A 189 6.44 -20.36 4.92
CA ASP A 189 5.43 -20.95 4.03
C ASP A 189 4.17 -21.36 4.81
N THR A 190 4.35 -22.04 5.94
CA THR A 190 3.25 -22.45 6.82
C THR A 190 2.56 -21.24 7.43
N TYR A 191 3.35 -20.34 8.03
CA TYR A 191 2.81 -19.16 8.71
C TYR A 191 2.10 -18.20 7.74
N ALA A 192 2.69 -17.92 6.56
CA ALA A 192 2.06 -17.09 5.55
C ALA A 192 0.75 -17.69 5.04
N SER A 193 0.67 -19.02 4.91
CA SER A 193 -0.57 -19.70 4.55
C SER A 193 -1.69 -19.47 5.57
N GLU A 194 -1.38 -19.58 6.87
CA GLU A 194 -2.31 -19.33 7.96
C GLU A 194 -2.76 -17.85 7.98
N VAL A 195 -1.81 -16.92 7.85
CA VAL A 195 -2.10 -15.47 7.82
C VAL A 195 -2.97 -15.11 6.61
N ARG A 196 -2.70 -15.66 5.43
CA ARG A 196 -3.52 -15.48 4.23
C ARG A 196 -4.94 -16.01 4.42
N ALA A 197 -5.09 -17.23 4.92
CA ALA A 197 -6.39 -17.83 5.15
C ALA A 197 -7.23 -17.03 6.14
N ARG A 198 -6.61 -16.57 7.24
CA ARG A 198 -7.26 -15.68 8.22
C ARG A 198 -7.64 -14.34 7.58
N GLY A 199 -6.71 -13.72 6.85
CA GLY A 199 -6.93 -12.45 6.16
C GLY A 199 -8.09 -12.54 5.17
N ALA A 200 -8.09 -13.55 4.28
CA ALA A 200 -9.15 -13.78 3.30
C ALA A 200 -10.53 -13.95 3.96
N ARG A 201 -10.61 -14.69 5.08
CA ARG A 201 -11.86 -14.90 5.83
C ARG A 201 -12.37 -13.59 6.45
N LEU A 202 -11.51 -12.84 7.15
CA LEU A 202 -11.87 -11.58 7.79
C LEU A 202 -12.27 -10.52 6.75
N ILE A 203 -11.47 -10.33 5.71
CA ILE A 203 -11.78 -9.42 4.61
C ILE A 203 -13.10 -9.79 3.95
N GLY A 204 -13.34 -11.08 3.66
CA GLY A 204 -14.59 -11.53 3.05
C GLY A 204 -15.82 -11.24 3.92
N SER A 205 -15.73 -11.47 5.22
CA SER A 205 -16.79 -11.16 6.18
C SER A 205 -17.04 -9.64 6.25
N CYS A 206 -15.99 -8.84 6.47
CA CYS A 206 -16.09 -7.39 6.59
C CYS A 206 -16.61 -6.75 5.31
N HIS A 207 -16.07 -7.12 4.13
CA HIS A 207 -16.54 -6.68 2.83
C HIS A 207 -18.05 -6.93 2.65
N SER A 208 -18.50 -8.14 2.96
CA SER A 208 -19.94 -8.51 2.85
C SER A 208 -20.83 -7.66 3.75
N ARG A 209 -20.38 -7.35 4.95
CA ARG A 209 -21.14 -6.53 5.93
C ARG A 209 -21.18 -5.06 5.48
N ILE A 210 -20.06 -4.51 5.03
CA ILE A 210 -19.97 -3.14 4.51
C ILE A 210 -20.96 -2.96 3.36
N ASN A 211 -20.89 -3.80 2.34
CA ASN A 211 -21.73 -3.63 1.16
C ASN A 211 -23.23 -3.92 1.44
N ARG A 212 -23.54 -4.77 2.42
CA ARG A 212 -24.94 -4.98 2.89
C ARG A 212 -25.49 -3.82 3.72
N SER A 213 -24.64 -2.92 4.22
CA SER A 213 -25.10 -1.76 5.00
C SER A 213 -25.99 -0.80 4.21
N GLY A 214 -25.90 -0.82 2.88
CA GLY A 214 -26.62 0.06 1.96
C GLY A 214 -26.12 1.49 1.89
N ILE A 215 -25.18 1.88 2.76
CA ILE A 215 -24.66 3.24 2.84
C ILE A 215 -23.14 3.32 2.63
N LEU A 216 -22.41 2.28 2.98
CA LEU A 216 -20.98 2.11 2.73
C LEU A 216 -20.74 1.18 1.56
N HIS A 217 -19.66 1.39 0.82
CA HIS A 217 -19.25 0.53 -0.28
C HIS A 217 -17.74 0.32 -0.28
N CYS A 218 -17.28 -0.88 -0.67
CA CYS A 218 -15.88 -1.11 -1.00
C CYS A 218 -15.75 -2.24 -2.02
N HIS A 219 -14.70 -2.18 -2.84
CA HIS A 219 -14.27 -3.32 -3.64
C HIS A 219 -13.71 -4.42 -2.74
N LYS A 220 -13.81 -5.66 -3.21
CA LYS A 220 -13.24 -6.80 -2.48
C LYS A 220 -11.72 -6.79 -2.66
N PRO A 221 -10.95 -6.63 -1.58
CA PRO A 221 -9.51 -6.74 -1.64
C PRO A 221 -9.07 -8.15 -2.06
N GLU A 222 -7.96 -8.24 -2.78
CA GLU A 222 -7.34 -9.49 -3.24
C GLU A 222 -6.13 -9.88 -2.39
N SER A 223 -5.66 -8.96 -1.54
CA SER A 223 -4.49 -9.11 -0.68
C SER A 223 -4.57 -8.26 0.58
N GLY A 224 -3.68 -8.57 1.52
CA GLY A 224 -3.44 -7.75 2.71
C GLY A 224 -4.54 -7.86 3.75
N PHE A 225 -4.76 -6.77 4.49
CA PHE A 225 -5.71 -6.72 5.61
C PHE A 225 -6.37 -5.34 5.72
N TYR A 226 -6.58 -4.68 4.58
CA TYR A 226 -7.24 -3.38 4.50
C TYR A 226 -8.50 -3.45 3.66
N LEU A 227 -9.46 -2.59 4.02
CA LEU A 227 -10.65 -2.27 3.23
C LEU A 227 -10.63 -0.77 2.97
N PHE A 228 -10.73 -0.37 1.71
CA PHE A 228 -10.83 1.03 1.31
C PHE A 228 -12.30 1.31 0.99
N VAL A 229 -12.95 2.04 1.89
CA VAL A 229 -14.40 2.13 1.98
C VAL A 229 -14.88 3.51 1.56
N ASP A 230 -15.75 3.57 0.57
CA ASP A 230 -16.48 4.77 0.19
C ASP A 230 -17.55 5.12 1.24
N ILE A 231 -17.50 6.36 1.73
CA ILE A 231 -18.40 6.95 2.70
C ILE A 231 -19.22 8.10 2.12
N ALA A 232 -19.17 8.35 0.80
CA ALA A 232 -19.80 9.51 0.16
C ALA A 232 -21.28 9.64 0.50
N ARG A 233 -21.99 8.51 0.62
CA ARG A 233 -23.44 8.50 0.97
C ARG A 233 -23.73 8.99 2.38
N THR A 234 -22.74 9.01 3.28
CA THR A 234 -22.91 9.58 4.64
C THR A 234 -22.99 11.11 4.62
N GLY A 235 -22.47 11.72 3.55
CA GLY A 235 -22.41 13.17 3.37
C GLY A 235 -21.36 13.88 4.22
N LEU A 236 -20.49 13.14 4.88
CA LEU A 236 -19.33 13.66 5.56
C LEU A 236 -18.07 13.45 4.69
N ASP A 237 -17.11 14.34 4.84
CA ASP A 237 -15.75 14.09 4.39
C ASP A 237 -15.03 13.11 5.35
N ASP A 238 -13.93 12.53 4.88
CA ASP A 238 -13.15 11.53 5.60
C ASP A 238 -12.65 12.01 6.97
N MET A 239 -12.16 13.24 7.07
CA MET A 239 -11.62 13.78 8.33
C MET A 239 -12.72 13.97 9.38
N THR A 240 -13.86 14.52 8.96
CA THR A 240 -15.03 14.70 9.84
C THR A 240 -15.58 13.34 10.25
N PHE A 241 -15.69 12.39 9.32
CA PHE A 241 -16.14 11.03 9.61
C PHE A 241 -15.22 10.33 10.61
N CYS A 242 -13.90 10.32 10.36
CA CYS A 242 -12.92 9.67 11.23
C CYS A 242 -12.91 10.28 12.63
N ARG A 243 -12.99 11.63 12.74
CA ARG A 243 -12.99 12.32 14.04
C ARG A 243 -14.22 11.95 14.85
N ARG A 244 -15.42 12.05 14.26
CA ARG A 244 -16.66 11.72 14.95
C ARG A 244 -16.74 10.23 15.31
N LEU A 245 -16.28 9.34 14.43
CA LEU A 245 -16.23 7.92 14.72
C LEU A 245 -15.30 7.61 15.91
N LEU A 246 -14.18 8.33 16.02
CA LEU A 246 -13.26 8.21 17.15
C LEU A 246 -13.87 8.78 18.45
N ASP A 247 -14.37 10.01 18.40
CA ASP A 247 -14.82 10.73 19.58
C ASP A 247 -16.12 10.13 20.15
N ASP A 248 -17.10 9.81 19.27
CA ASP A 248 -18.43 9.38 19.68
C ASP A 248 -18.56 7.86 19.82
N HIS A 249 -17.73 7.09 19.06
CA HIS A 249 -17.84 5.64 18.97
C HIS A 249 -16.55 4.88 19.32
N GLN A 250 -15.50 5.60 19.75
CA GLN A 250 -14.21 5.02 20.18
C GLN A 250 -13.61 4.03 19.14
N THR A 251 -13.77 4.36 17.86
CA THR A 251 -13.27 3.54 16.75
C THR A 251 -12.39 4.38 15.84
N ALA A 252 -11.14 3.97 15.68
CA ALA A 252 -10.16 4.64 14.86
C ALA A 252 -10.06 4.01 13.45
N VAL A 253 -10.19 4.83 12.42
CA VAL A 253 -9.95 4.47 11.02
C VAL A 253 -9.04 5.51 10.37
N THR A 254 -8.45 5.21 9.22
CA THR A 254 -7.56 6.14 8.53
C THR A 254 -8.33 6.93 7.48
N PRO A 255 -8.22 8.28 7.44
CA PRO A 255 -8.87 9.09 6.42
C PRO A 255 -8.28 8.83 5.04
N GLY A 256 -9.14 8.85 4.01
CA GLY A 256 -8.77 8.51 2.63
C GLY A 256 -7.82 9.49 1.99
N ARG A 257 -7.93 10.80 2.32
CA ARG A 257 -7.00 11.83 1.83
C ARG A 257 -5.54 11.59 2.21
N SER A 258 -5.28 10.78 3.25
CA SER A 258 -3.91 10.34 3.57
C SER A 258 -3.26 9.54 2.44
N PHE A 259 -4.05 8.99 1.52
CA PHE A 259 -3.60 8.23 0.36
C PHE A 259 -3.67 9.02 -0.95
N GLY A 260 -4.13 10.27 -0.89
CA GLY A 260 -4.26 11.23 -1.99
C GLY A 260 -5.52 12.06 -1.84
N GLU A 261 -5.43 13.37 -2.14
CA GLU A 261 -6.51 14.34 -1.93
C GLU A 261 -7.83 13.97 -2.63
N ALA A 262 -7.75 13.25 -3.76
CA ALA A 262 -8.93 12.79 -4.50
C ALA A 262 -9.82 11.80 -3.71
N TYR A 263 -9.33 11.25 -2.61
CA TYR A 263 -10.02 10.20 -1.84
C TYR A 263 -10.62 10.72 -0.52
N ALA A 264 -11.01 12.00 -0.47
CA ALA A 264 -11.66 12.62 0.69
C ALA A 264 -13.07 12.05 1.01
N SER A 265 -13.62 11.19 0.15
CA SER A 265 -14.84 10.43 0.40
C SER A 265 -14.59 8.97 0.81
N PHE A 266 -13.35 8.61 1.12
CA PHE A 266 -12.98 7.26 1.52
C PHE A 266 -12.38 7.21 2.92
N ILE A 267 -12.44 6.03 3.53
CA ILE A 267 -11.68 5.69 4.74
C ILE A 267 -11.00 4.34 4.53
N ARG A 268 -9.86 4.11 5.22
CA ARG A 268 -9.24 2.79 5.28
C ARG A 268 -9.51 2.13 6.63
N ILE A 269 -10.08 0.93 6.61
CA ILE A 269 -10.26 0.05 7.77
C ILE A 269 -9.17 -1.01 7.75
N ALA A 270 -8.50 -1.25 8.88
CA ALA A 270 -7.54 -2.33 9.06
C ALA A 270 -8.16 -3.48 9.85
N VAL A 271 -8.04 -4.71 9.36
CA VAL A 271 -8.63 -5.91 9.99
C VAL A 271 -7.56 -6.88 10.52
N CYS A 272 -6.41 -6.35 10.96
CA CYS A 272 -5.29 -7.14 11.46
C CYS A 272 -5.27 -7.33 12.99
N GLY A 273 -6.27 -6.79 13.72
CA GLY A 273 -6.43 -6.94 15.17
C GLY A 273 -7.04 -8.29 15.59
N GLN A 274 -7.44 -8.38 16.86
CA GLN A 274 -8.26 -9.52 17.33
C GLN A 274 -9.60 -9.51 16.62
N GLU A 275 -10.20 -10.69 16.41
CA GLU A 275 -11.43 -10.80 15.61
C GLU A 275 -12.61 -10.10 16.28
N GLU A 276 -12.66 -10.13 17.59
CA GLU A 276 -13.67 -9.46 18.41
C GLU A 276 -13.58 -7.93 18.26
N ASP A 277 -12.36 -7.37 18.31
CA ASP A 277 -12.14 -5.94 18.15
C ASP A 277 -12.49 -5.47 16.73
N VAL A 278 -12.16 -6.29 15.72
CA VAL A 278 -12.50 -6.01 14.32
C VAL A 278 -14.01 -6.03 14.13
N ASP A 279 -14.69 -7.03 14.70
CA ASP A 279 -16.15 -7.17 14.61
C ASP A 279 -16.89 -6.01 15.28
N GLU A 280 -16.47 -5.63 16.47
CA GLU A 280 -17.05 -4.51 17.22
C GLU A 280 -16.78 -3.17 16.51
N GLY A 281 -15.53 -2.90 16.11
CA GLY A 281 -15.18 -1.66 15.40
C GLY A 281 -15.93 -1.52 14.08
N LEU A 282 -16.09 -2.60 13.34
CA LEU A 282 -16.86 -2.59 12.09
C LEU A 282 -18.34 -2.36 12.35
N SER A 283 -18.91 -2.99 13.39
CA SER A 283 -20.33 -2.81 13.80
C SER A 283 -20.60 -1.35 14.15
N ARG A 284 -19.73 -0.72 14.94
CA ARG A 284 -19.81 0.70 15.31
C ARG A 284 -19.71 1.60 14.07
N THR A 285 -18.78 1.31 13.15
CA THR A 285 -18.61 2.06 11.91
C THR A 285 -19.85 2.03 11.03
N ILE A 286 -20.45 0.84 10.85
CA ILE A 286 -21.67 0.67 10.05
C ILE A 286 -22.85 1.38 10.72
N ALA A 287 -23.04 1.21 12.03
CA ALA A 287 -24.12 1.85 12.76
C ALA A 287 -24.03 3.39 12.68
N PHE A 288 -22.84 3.94 12.86
CA PHE A 288 -22.61 5.37 12.72
C PHE A 288 -22.94 5.88 11.31
N ALA A 289 -22.48 5.17 10.27
CA ALA A 289 -22.80 5.55 8.89
C ALA A 289 -24.32 5.50 8.61
N GLN A 290 -25.03 4.49 9.10
CA GLN A 290 -26.48 4.35 8.94
C GLN A 290 -27.26 5.46 9.66
N GLN A 291 -26.83 5.91 10.84
CA GLN A 291 -27.41 7.06 11.55
C GLN A 291 -27.34 8.33 10.70
N LEU A 292 -26.19 8.57 10.03
CA LEU A 292 -26.00 9.72 9.15
C LEU A 292 -26.90 9.67 7.91
N GLY A 293 -27.05 8.49 7.29
CA GLY A 293 -27.93 8.30 6.14
C GLY A 293 -29.42 8.40 6.48
N GLY A 294 -29.85 7.93 7.65
CA GLY A 294 -31.23 8.01 8.13
C GLY A 294 -31.70 9.45 8.40
N CYS A 295 -30.82 10.31 8.88
CA CYS A 295 -31.13 11.73 9.09
C CYS A 295 -31.43 12.50 7.79
N ARG A 296 -30.87 12.05 6.65
CA ARG A 296 -31.10 12.71 5.35
C ARG A 296 -32.44 12.36 4.70
N VAL A 297 -32.94 11.13 4.94
CA VAL A 297 -34.23 10.67 4.38
C VAL A 297 -35.39 11.40 5.09
N GLN A 298 -35.20 11.88 6.32
CA GLN A 298 -36.21 12.64 7.07
C GLN A 298 -36.18 14.15 6.78
N ALA A 299 -35.13 14.66 6.14
CA ALA A 299 -34.95 16.09 5.84
C ALA A 299 -35.19 16.45 4.36
N ALA A 300 -35.53 15.48 3.51
CA ALA A 300 -35.92 15.63 2.11
C ALA A 300 -37.43 15.31 1.92
#